data_b2bd281e5b66ecd72063f3ac4de26c7e
#
_entry.id   b2bd281e5b66ecd72063f3ac4de26c7e
#
_cell.length_a   1.000
_cell.length_b   1.000
_cell.length_c   1.000
_cell.angle_alpha   90.00
_cell.angle_beta   90.00
_cell.angle_gamma   90.00
#
_symmetry.space_group_name_H-M   'P 1'
#
loop_
_entity.id
_entity.type
_entity.pdbx_description
1 polymer ?
#
loop_
_entity_poly.entity_id
_entity_poly.type
_entity_poly.pdbx_seq_one_letter_code
_entity_poly.pdbx_strand_id
1 'polypeptide(L)'
;MFLSENLQEKWSPILEHSDLPKIEDNYKRAVTAVILENQEKALNEDRATLEEAAPLNATGSAISNWDPILISLVRRAMPNLVAYDICGVQPMTGPTGLIFAMKARYQDDNDAGREANSEALGI
;
A
#
# COMPACT_ATOMS: atom_id res chain seq x y z
N MET A 1 5.24 5.45 10.50
CA MET A 1 6.05 4.24 10.67
C MET A 1 5.35 3.22 11.58
N PHE A 2 4.87 3.59 12.75
CA PHE A 2 4.17 2.67 13.68
C PHE A 2 2.86 2.03 13.15
N LEU A 3 2.11 2.72 12.30
CA LEU A 3 0.87 2.19 11.70
C LEU A 3 1.14 1.01 10.76
N SER A 4 2.28 1.00 10.08
CA SER A 4 2.61 -0.09 9.14
C SER A 4 3.02 -1.38 9.85
N GLU A 5 3.61 -1.31 11.03
CA GLU A 5 4.01 -2.49 11.83
C GLU A 5 2.78 -3.23 12.36
N ASN A 6 1.83 -2.51 12.95
CA ASN A 6 0.58 -3.10 13.42
C ASN A 6 -0.24 -3.72 12.29
N LEU A 7 -0.23 -3.08 11.11
CA LEU A 7 -0.92 -3.63 9.94
C LEU A 7 -0.21 -4.86 9.37
N GLN A 8 1.11 -4.89 9.38
CA GLN A 8 1.86 -6.08 8.97
C GLN A 8 1.62 -7.27 9.91
N GLU A 9 1.50 -7.03 11.22
CA GLU A 9 1.17 -8.07 12.18
C GLU A 9 -0.26 -8.60 11.96
N LYS A 10 -1.24 -7.72 11.80
CA LYS A 10 -2.64 -8.09 11.49
C LYS A 10 -2.73 -8.96 10.23
N TRP A 11 -2.02 -8.57 9.17
CA TRP A 11 -2.06 -9.23 7.88
C TRP A 11 -1.00 -10.33 7.69
N SER A 12 -0.18 -10.62 8.71
CA SER A 12 0.87 -11.63 8.66
C SER A 12 0.40 -13.00 8.13
N PRO A 13 -0.76 -13.55 8.55
CA PRO A 13 -1.22 -14.85 8.06
C PRO A 13 -1.47 -14.89 6.54
N ILE A 14 -1.82 -13.75 5.94
CA ILE A 14 -2.07 -13.63 4.50
C ILE A 14 -0.79 -13.29 3.76
N LEU A 15 0.06 -12.42 4.35
CA LEU A 15 1.33 -12.04 3.77
C LEU A 15 2.33 -13.20 3.68
N GLU A 16 2.29 -14.11 4.65
CA GLU A 16 3.20 -15.26 4.78
C GLU A 16 2.56 -16.60 4.41
N HIS A 17 1.43 -16.58 3.73
CA HIS A 17 0.73 -17.81 3.35
C HIS A 17 1.61 -18.69 2.46
N SER A 18 1.69 -20.00 2.76
CA SER A 18 2.57 -20.97 2.10
C SER A 18 2.32 -21.13 0.61
N ASP A 19 1.08 -20.95 0.15
CA ASP A 19 0.68 -21.13 -1.24
C ASP A 19 0.94 -19.90 -2.13
N LEU A 20 1.49 -18.84 -1.54
CA LEU A 20 1.78 -17.59 -2.22
C LEU A 20 3.28 -17.31 -2.28
N PRO A 21 3.78 -16.66 -3.33
CA PRO A 21 5.18 -16.27 -3.41
C PRO A 21 5.57 -15.39 -2.22
N LYS A 22 6.72 -15.69 -1.61
CA LYS A 22 7.21 -14.90 -0.48
C LYS A 22 7.58 -13.49 -0.94
N ILE A 23 7.17 -12.49 -0.15
CA ILE A 23 7.59 -11.11 -0.38
C ILE A 23 8.88 -10.88 0.38
N GLU A 24 9.99 -10.73 -0.32
CA GLU A 24 11.32 -10.55 0.28
C GLU A 24 11.53 -9.11 0.75
N ASP A 25 10.97 -8.14 0.06
CA ASP A 25 11.12 -6.73 0.34
C ASP A 25 10.15 -6.26 1.43
N ASN A 26 10.71 -5.77 2.53
CA ASN A 26 9.94 -5.20 3.65
C ASN A 26 9.06 -4.02 3.24
N TYR A 27 9.51 -3.21 2.29
CA TYR A 27 8.75 -2.08 1.80
C TYR A 27 7.51 -2.53 1.02
N LYS A 28 7.68 -3.45 0.08
CA LYS A 28 6.55 -4.06 -0.66
C LYS A 28 5.56 -4.74 0.28
N ARG A 29 6.06 -5.38 1.33
CA ARG A 29 5.25 -6.00 2.37
C ARG A 29 4.40 -4.97 3.13
N ALA A 30 5.01 -3.85 3.56
CA ALA A 30 4.31 -2.77 4.24
C ALA A 30 3.23 -2.12 3.36
N VAL A 31 3.56 -1.82 2.10
CA VAL A 31 2.60 -1.26 1.13
C VAL A 31 1.43 -2.23 0.90
N THR A 32 1.72 -3.51 0.72
CA THR A 32 0.68 -4.53 0.51
C THR A 32 -0.26 -4.63 1.73
N ALA A 33 0.27 -4.57 2.96
CA ALA A 33 -0.54 -4.59 4.16
C ALA A 33 -1.51 -3.40 4.25
N VAL A 34 -1.07 -2.20 3.90
CA VAL A 34 -1.92 -1.00 3.87
C VAL A 34 -3.01 -1.12 2.81
N ILE A 35 -2.70 -1.64 1.63
CA ILE A 35 -3.68 -1.82 0.56
C ILE A 35 -4.72 -2.88 0.93
N LEU A 36 -4.31 -3.98 1.56
CA LEU A 36 -5.23 -5.00 2.08
C LEU A 36 -6.19 -4.42 3.13
N GLU A 37 -5.70 -3.58 4.02
CA GLU A 37 -6.54 -2.88 4.99
C GLU A 37 -7.54 -1.93 4.34
N ASN A 38 -7.11 -1.17 3.32
CA ASN A 38 -8.00 -0.31 2.56
C ASN A 38 -9.07 -1.11 1.83
N GLN A 39 -8.71 -2.26 1.27
CA GLN A 39 -9.66 -3.15 0.60
C GLN A 39 -10.68 -3.73 1.59
N GLU A 40 -10.25 -4.15 2.78
CA GLU A 40 -11.16 -4.63 3.83
C GLU A 40 -12.15 -3.53 4.24
N LYS A 41 -11.68 -2.31 4.43
CA LYS A 41 -12.55 -1.17 4.75
C LYS A 41 -13.58 -0.90 3.66
N ALA A 42 -13.15 -0.85 2.41
CA ALA A 42 -14.05 -0.64 1.27
C ALA A 42 -15.13 -1.73 1.19
N LEU A 43 -14.75 -3.00 1.37
CA LEU A 43 -15.70 -4.12 1.38
C LEU A 43 -16.70 -4.03 2.54
N ASN A 44 -16.26 -3.59 3.71
CA ASN A 44 -17.14 -3.41 4.86
C ASN A 44 -18.12 -2.23 4.67
N GLU A 45 -17.66 -1.15 4.05
CA GLU A 45 -18.51 0.00 3.68
C GLU A 45 -19.57 -0.40 2.64
N ASP A 46 -19.17 -1.15 1.61
CA ASP A 46 -20.09 -1.66 0.59
C ASP A 46 -21.12 -2.63 1.20
N ARG A 47 -20.72 -3.48 2.14
CA ARG A 47 -21.66 -4.34 2.87
C ARG A 47 -22.66 -3.54 3.68
N ALA A 48 -22.21 -2.56 4.44
CA ALA A 48 -23.10 -1.74 5.25
C ALA A 48 -24.16 -1.04 4.39
N THR A 49 -23.78 -0.52 3.22
CA THR A 49 -24.73 0.09 2.28
C THR A 49 -25.70 -0.91 1.66
N LEU A 50 -25.26 -2.15 1.41
CA LEU A 50 -26.13 -3.20 0.87
C LEU A 50 -27.10 -3.74 1.92
N GLU A 51 -26.68 -3.86 3.17
CA GLU A 51 -27.54 -4.27 4.28
C GLU A 51 -28.62 -3.24 4.61
N GLU A 52 -28.32 -1.96 4.46
CA GLU A 52 -29.28 -0.87 4.64
C GLU A 52 -30.32 -0.78 3.51
N ALA A 53 -29.96 -1.25 2.31
CA ALA A 53 -30.81 -1.18 1.12
C ALA A 53 -31.59 -2.46 0.80
N ALA A 54 -31.28 -3.60 1.43
CA ALA A 54 -31.89 -4.88 1.09
C ALA A 54 -32.98 -5.30 2.10
N PRO A 55 -34.21 -5.56 1.64
CA PRO A 55 -35.13 -6.38 2.42
C PRO A 55 -34.54 -7.78 2.53
N LEU A 56 -34.52 -8.33 3.72
CA LEU A 56 -34.16 -9.68 4.22
C LEU A 56 -34.16 -10.88 3.22
N ASN A 57 -33.65 -10.72 2.02
CA ASN A 57 -33.54 -11.78 1.05
C ASN A 57 -32.08 -12.23 0.92
N ALA A 58 -31.87 -13.49 1.18
CA ALA A 58 -30.63 -14.27 1.40
C ALA A 58 -29.55 -14.19 0.28
N THR A 59 -29.23 -13.00 -0.24
CA THR A 59 -28.12 -12.80 -1.16
C THR A 59 -26.78 -12.61 -0.43
N GLY A 60 -26.82 -12.48 0.91
CA GLY A 60 -25.65 -12.19 1.73
C GLY A 60 -24.57 -13.28 1.77
N SER A 61 -24.93 -14.55 1.53
CA SER A 61 -23.94 -15.64 1.56
C SER A 61 -23.09 -15.71 0.27
N ALA A 62 -23.60 -15.24 -0.85
CA ALA A 62 -22.82 -15.20 -2.11
C ALA A 62 -21.76 -14.09 -2.10
N ILE A 63 -22.05 -12.96 -1.47
CA ILE A 63 -21.12 -11.82 -1.36
C ILE A 63 -19.98 -12.13 -0.39
N SER A 64 -20.24 -12.87 0.69
CA SER A 64 -19.20 -13.25 1.66
C SER A 64 -18.07 -14.10 1.06
N ASN A 65 -18.33 -14.82 -0.03
CA ASN A 65 -17.33 -15.63 -0.71
C ASN A 65 -16.42 -14.80 -1.66
N TRP A 66 -16.81 -13.60 -2.03
CA TRP A 66 -16.01 -12.73 -2.92
C TRP A 66 -14.87 -12.04 -2.17
N ASP A 67 -15.03 -11.78 -0.88
CA ASP A 67 -14.01 -11.08 -0.08
C ASP A 67 -12.66 -11.81 -0.03
N PRO A 68 -12.61 -13.14 0.26
CA PRO A 68 -11.36 -13.89 0.22
C PRO A 68 -10.71 -13.93 -1.16
N ILE A 69 -11.51 -13.95 -2.23
CA ILE A 69 -11.01 -13.95 -3.61
C ILE A 69 -10.35 -12.61 -3.93
N LEU A 70 -11.00 -11.50 -3.61
CA LEU A 70 -10.45 -10.15 -3.82
C LEU A 70 -9.16 -9.92 -3.02
N ILE A 71 -9.15 -10.30 -1.75
CA ILE A 71 -7.96 -10.22 -0.89
C ILE A 71 -6.80 -11.06 -1.48
N SER A 72 -7.08 -12.27 -1.94
CA SER A 72 -6.10 -13.14 -2.59
C SER A 72 -5.54 -12.54 -3.88
N LEU A 73 -6.39 -11.94 -4.72
CA LEU A 73 -5.98 -11.28 -5.96
C LEU A 73 -5.08 -10.06 -5.68
N VAL A 74 -5.48 -9.21 -4.74
CA VAL A 74 -4.69 -8.04 -4.34
C VAL A 74 -3.32 -8.49 -3.81
N ARG A 75 -3.28 -9.48 -2.94
CA ARG A 75 -2.04 -10.01 -2.37
C ARG A 75 -1.08 -10.56 -3.45
N ARG A 76 -1.62 -11.18 -4.50
CA ARG A 76 -0.80 -11.70 -5.61
C ARG A 76 -0.32 -10.62 -6.56
N ALA A 77 -1.15 -9.63 -6.85
CA ALA A 77 -0.88 -8.60 -7.83
C ALA A 77 0.07 -7.50 -7.30
N MET A 78 -0.17 -7.01 -6.08
CA MET A 78 0.50 -5.83 -5.56
C MET A 78 2.04 -5.93 -5.48
N PRO A 79 2.65 -7.01 -4.97
CA PRO A 79 4.11 -7.09 -4.88
C PRO A 79 4.82 -7.15 -6.23
N ASN A 80 4.11 -7.50 -7.30
CA ASN A 80 4.66 -7.72 -8.64
C ASN A 80 4.45 -6.55 -9.60
N LEU A 81 3.99 -5.40 -9.11
CA LEU A 81 3.82 -4.21 -9.94
C LEU A 81 5.15 -3.67 -10.44
N VAL A 82 5.22 -3.40 -11.72
CA VAL A 82 6.38 -2.76 -12.37
C VAL A 82 6.69 -1.37 -11.81
N ALA A 83 5.70 -0.73 -11.18
CA ALA A 83 5.85 0.57 -10.55
C ALA A 83 6.97 0.61 -9.50
N TYR A 84 7.22 -0.49 -8.79
CA TYR A 84 8.32 -0.56 -7.81
C TYR A 84 9.71 -0.47 -8.46
N ASP A 85 9.83 -0.85 -9.72
CA ASP A 85 11.12 -0.86 -10.43
C ASP A 85 11.42 0.50 -11.10
N ILE A 86 10.38 1.26 -11.47
CA ILE A 86 10.53 2.49 -12.26
C ILE A 86 10.26 3.78 -11.47
N CYS A 87 9.59 3.70 -10.32
CA CYS A 87 9.25 4.88 -9.51
C CYS A 87 9.17 4.54 -8.03
N GLY A 88 9.12 5.58 -7.19
CA GLY A 88 8.80 5.43 -5.78
C GLY A 88 7.31 5.16 -5.60
N VAL A 89 6.96 4.11 -4.88
CA VAL A 89 5.57 3.75 -4.56
C VAL A 89 5.32 4.02 -3.09
N GLN A 90 4.21 4.71 -2.79
CA GLN A 90 3.78 4.94 -1.41
C GLN A 90 2.33 4.51 -1.23
N PRO A 91 1.97 3.88 -0.10
CA PRO A 91 0.59 3.49 0.17
C PRO A 91 -0.26 4.72 0.46
N MET A 92 -1.47 4.76 -0.12
CA MET A 92 -2.46 5.80 0.15
C MET A 92 -3.60 5.22 0.98
N THR A 93 -4.02 5.94 2.02
CA THR A 93 -5.16 5.59 2.87
C THR A 93 -6.45 6.28 2.48
N GLY A 94 -6.41 7.13 1.46
CA GLY A 94 -7.54 7.90 0.96
C GLY A 94 -7.31 8.35 -0.49
N PRO A 95 -8.24 9.10 -1.09
CA PRO A 95 -8.14 9.55 -2.48
C PRO A 95 -7.05 10.60 -2.72
N THR A 96 -6.53 11.20 -1.65
CA THR A 96 -5.44 12.18 -1.68
C THR A 96 -4.35 11.80 -0.70
N GLY A 97 -3.11 12.14 -1.01
CA GLY A 97 -1.95 11.90 -0.17
C GLY A 97 -0.91 13.00 -0.30
N LEU A 98 0.00 13.07 0.68
CA LEU A 98 1.16 13.96 0.67
C LEU A 98 2.40 13.16 0.23
N ILE A 99 3.14 13.71 -0.71
CA ILE A 99 4.43 13.18 -1.14
C ILE A 99 5.51 14.11 -0.60
N PHE A 100 6.46 13.53 0.13
CA PHE A 100 7.61 14.26 0.67
C PHE A 100 8.85 13.91 -0.16
N ALA A 101 9.53 14.96 -0.67
CA ALA A 101 10.82 14.83 -1.31
C ALA A 101 11.82 15.72 -0.58
N MET A 102 12.94 15.15 -0.15
CA MET A 102 14.06 15.89 0.42
C MET A 102 15.19 15.97 -0.61
N LYS A 103 15.63 17.19 -0.88
CA LYS A 103 16.80 17.46 -1.72
C LYS A 103 17.86 18.16 -0.89
N ALA A 104 19.03 17.57 -0.78
CA ALA A 104 20.18 18.22 -0.19
C ALA A 104 20.82 19.16 -1.23
N ARG A 105 21.03 20.40 -0.86
CA ARG A 105 21.66 21.42 -1.73
C ARG A 105 22.80 22.09 -1.02
N TYR A 106 23.80 22.51 -1.79
CA TYR A 106 24.87 23.34 -1.26
C TYR A 106 24.34 24.76 -1.01
N GLN A 107 24.69 25.33 0.15
CA GLN A 107 24.24 26.67 0.53
C GLN A 107 25.10 27.77 -0.10
N ASP A 108 26.39 27.53 -0.19
CA ASP A 108 27.37 28.54 -0.65
C ASP A 108 28.22 28.02 -1.80
N ASP A 109 28.61 28.95 -2.68
CA ASP A 109 29.69 28.74 -3.64
C ASP A 109 31.02 28.65 -2.88
N ASN A 110 31.73 27.55 -3.04
CA ASN A 110 33.09 27.45 -2.53
C ASN A 110 34.06 27.10 -3.64
N ASP A 111 35.36 27.36 -3.40
CA ASP A 111 36.46 27.18 -4.34
C ASP A 111 36.58 25.76 -4.97
N ALA A 112 35.72 24.83 -4.60
CA ALA A 112 35.67 23.47 -5.15
C ALA A 112 34.80 23.35 -6.43
N GLY A 113 34.36 24.48 -7.03
CA GLY A 113 33.55 24.46 -8.25
C GLY A 113 32.11 23.98 -8.07
N ARG A 114 31.59 24.11 -6.88
CA ARG A 114 30.20 23.77 -6.56
C ARG A 114 29.37 25.03 -6.59
N GLU A 115 28.36 25.06 -7.43
CA GLU A 115 27.43 26.17 -7.50
C GLU A 115 26.45 26.17 -6.35
N ALA A 116 26.16 27.34 -5.76
CA ALA A 116 25.12 27.51 -4.77
C ALA A 116 23.79 26.97 -5.31
N ASN A 117 23.02 26.31 -4.50
CA ASN A 117 21.79 25.61 -4.88
C ASN A 117 21.94 24.38 -5.80
N SER A 118 23.16 23.98 -6.17
CA SER A 118 23.35 22.69 -6.85
C SER A 118 23.04 21.51 -5.92
N GLU A 119 22.65 20.40 -6.48
CA GLU A 119 22.30 19.21 -5.72
C GLU A 119 23.56 18.58 -5.11
N ALA A 120 23.54 18.35 -3.79
CA ALA A 120 24.71 17.85 -3.05
C ALA A 120 24.92 16.34 -3.20
N LEU A 121 23.84 15.62 -3.47
CA LEU A 121 23.83 14.16 -3.69
C LEU A 121 23.32 13.92 -5.11
N GLY A 122 24.19 14.18 -6.10
CA GLY A 122 23.86 13.92 -7.49
C GLY A 122 23.58 12.44 -7.72
N ILE A 123 22.34 12.11 -8.03
CA ILE A 123 21.90 10.81 -8.52
C ILE A 123 21.55 11.00 -9.98
#